data_2afb84f79276c614cd006acd4028ada0
#
_entry.id   2afb84f79276c614cd006acd4028ada0
#
_cell.length_a   1.000
_cell.length_b   1.000
_cell.length_c   1.000
_cell.angle_alpha   90.00
_cell.angle_beta   90.00
_cell.angle_gamma   90.00
#
_symmetry.space_group_name_H-M   'P 1'
#
loop_
_entity.id
_entity.type
_entity.pdbx_description
1 polymer ?
#
loop_
_entity_poly.entity_id
_entity_poly.type
_entity_poly.pdbx_seq_one_letter_code
_entity_poly.pdbx_strand_id
1 'polypeptide(L)'
;AACANDPKGREDMALGQYMTGMAFSNALLGIVHSMAHKTGAAFVDQGGHIIHGAANAMYLPKVIKFNAKDETAAKRYAFIADFLHLGGNTQDEKIDNLIAMLRKMNDDLNIPHCIKNYGEGGLPAETGFVSEEEFKAKLHDIAANAILDACTGSNPRQPSQEEMEKLLTCCYYDTEVDF
;
A
#
# COMPACT_ATOMS: atom_id res chain seq x y z
N ALA A 1 -1.27 -10.40 -18.52
CA ALA A 1 -1.48 -9.89 -19.88
C ALA A 1 -0.48 -8.77 -20.20
N ALA A 2 -0.53 -7.61 -19.54
CA ALA A 2 0.38 -6.49 -19.86
C ALA A 2 1.87 -6.86 -19.68
N CYS A 3 2.22 -7.57 -18.63
CA CYS A 3 3.59 -8.06 -18.39
C CYS A 3 4.05 -9.13 -19.40
N ALA A 4 3.11 -9.88 -19.97
CA ALA A 4 3.38 -10.85 -21.04
C ALA A 4 3.49 -10.21 -22.42
N ASN A 5 3.56 -8.89 -22.50
CA ASN A 5 3.65 -8.13 -23.74
C ASN A 5 2.43 -8.29 -24.68
N ASP A 6 1.28 -8.71 -24.12
CA ASP A 6 0.02 -8.76 -24.85
C ASP A 6 -0.46 -7.34 -25.22
N PRO A 7 -0.65 -7.01 -26.50
CA PRO A 7 -1.04 -5.68 -26.94
C PRO A 7 -2.35 -5.19 -26.30
N LYS A 8 -3.34 -6.08 -26.19
CA LYS A 8 -4.63 -5.74 -25.58
C LYS A 8 -4.50 -5.47 -24.08
N GLY A 9 -3.77 -6.31 -23.37
CA GLY A 9 -3.49 -6.09 -21.94
C GLY A 9 -2.72 -4.80 -21.68
N ARG A 10 -1.83 -4.39 -22.57
CA ARG A 10 -1.11 -3.09 -22.49
C ARG A 10 -2.04 -1.91 -22.74
N GLU A 11 -2.94 -2.01 -23.71
CA GLU A 11 -3.96 -0.99 -23.99
C GLU A 11 -4.90 -0.81 -22.79
N ASP A 12 -5.41 -1.92 -22.24
CA ASP A 12 -6.30 -1.91 -21.09
C ASP A 12 -5.60 -1.32 -19.85
N MET A 13 -4.32 -1.64 -19.63
CA MET A 13 -3.52 -1.07 -18.55
C MET A 13 -3.30 0.44 -18.74
N ALA A 14 -3.01 0.89 -19.96
CA ALA A 14 -2.85 2.32 -20.25
C ALA A 14 -4.15 3.09 -20.02
N LEU A 15 -5.29 2.53 -20.42
CA LEU A 15 -6.60 3.11 -20.16
C LEU A 15 -6.91 3.15 -18.65
N GLY A 16 -6.69 2.05 -17.94
CA GLY A 16 -6.90 1.97 -16.50
C GLY A 16 -6.04 2.97 -15.73
N GLN A 17 -4.77 3.10 -16.08
CA GLN A 17 -3.85 4.07 -15.50
C GLN A 17 -4.30 5.51 -15.77
N TYR A 18 -4.74 5.81 -16.97
CA TYR A 18 -5.27 7.15 -17.32
C TYR A 18 -6.52 7.49 -16.50
N MET A 19 -7.48 6.57 -16.41
CA MET A 19 -8.70 6.76 -15.60
C MET A 19 -8.36 6.96 -14.11
N THR A 20 -7.44 6.17 -13.58
CA THR A 20 -6.96 6.30 -12.19
C THR A 20 -6.26 7.65 -11.99
N GLY A 21 -5.45 8.10 -12.95
CA GLY A 21 -4.80 9.40 -12.95
C GLY A 21 -5.80 10.55 -12.85
N MET A 22 -6.88 10.51 -13.63
CA MET A 22 -7.97 11.50 -13.52
C MET A 22 -8.65 11.44 -12.16
N ALA A 23 -8.88 10.25 -11.61
CA ALA A 23 -9.54 10.09 -10.32
C ALA A 23 -8.72 10.71 -9.19
N PHE A 24 -7.44 10.35 -9.04
CA PHE A 24 -6.63 10.87 -7.95
C PHE A 24 -6.21 12.35 -8.16
N SER A 25 -6.19 12.86 -9.39
CA SER A 25 -6.00 14.31 -9.62
C SER A 25 -7.14 15.16 -9.05
N ASN A 26 -8.32 14.58 -8.87
CA ASN A 26 -9.47 15.24 -8.25
C ASN A 26 -9.62 14.87 -6.76
N ALA A 27 -9.46 13.59 -6.41
CA ALA A 27 -9.67 13.09 -5.05
C ALA A 27 -8.45 13.24 -4.15
N LEU A 28 -7.28 13.54 -4.72
CA LEU A 28 -5.97 13.50 -4.09
C LEU A 28 -5.56 12.06 -3.71
N LEU A 29 -4.43 11.94 -3.04
CA LEU A 29 -3.85 10.67 -2.61
C LEU A 29 -3.97 10.55 -1.08
N GLY A 30 -3.42 9.49 -0.49
CA GLY A 30 -3.44 9.27 0.95
C GLY A 30 -2.09 8.75 1.46
N ILE A 31 -2.09 8.29 2.72
CA ILE A 31 -0.87 7.84 3.40
C ILE A 31 -0.17 6.65 2.74
N VAL A 32 -0.85 5.85 1.91
CA VAL A 32 -0.20 4.81 1.10
C VAL A 32 0.93 5.43 0.26
N HIS A 33 0.62 6.52 -0.44
CA HIS A 33 1.59 7.23 -1.28
C HIS A 33 2.67 7.94 -0.46
N SER A 34 2.28 8.58 0.65
CA SER A 34 3.25 9.22 1.55
C SER A 34 4.28 8.22 2.08
N MET A 35 3.82 7.07 2.56
CA MET A 35 4.70 5.98 3.02
C MET A 35 5.58 5.46 1.87
N ALA A 36 5.01 5.24 0.69
CA ALA A 36 5.77 4.76 -0.47
C ALA A 36 6.83 5.75 -0.95
N HIS A 37 6.54 7.05 -0.95
CA HIS A 37 7.53 8.10 -1.28
C HIS A 37 8.73 8.05 -0.32
N LYS A 38 8.45 7.97 0.99
CA LYS A 38 9.52 8.09 2.00
C LYS A 38 10.32 6.79 2.15
N THR A 39 9.68 5.63 2.07
CA THR A 39 10.40 4.35 2.08
C THR A 39 11.23 4.16 0.80
N GLY A 40 10.69 4.54 -0.37
CA GLY A 40 11.44 4.49 -1.62
C GLY A 40 12.70 5.37 -1.62
N ALA A 41 12.63 6.54 -0.99
CA ALA A 41 13.77 7.45 -0.87
C ALA A 41 14.77 7.02 0.22
N ALA A 42 14.29 6.44 1.33
CA ALA A 42 15.12 6.17 2.50
C ALA A 42 16.21 5.12 2.29
N PHE A 43 16.02 4.17 1.38
CA PHE A 43 16.87 2.99 1.22
C PHE A 43 17.67 2.96 -0.10
N VAL A 44 17.64 4.04 -0.89
CA VAL A 44 18.34 4.14 -2.18
C VAL A 44 19.85 3.95 -2.05
N ASP A 45 20.47 4.57 -1.03
CA ASP A 45 21.92 4.55 -0.83
C ASP A 45 22.47 3.17 -0.47
N GLN A 46 21.61 2.25 -0.07
CA GLN A 46 21.96 0.88 0.35
C GLN A 46 21.66 -0.18 -0.73
N GLY A 47 21.34 0.26 -1.94
CA GLY A 47 20.96 -0.62 -3.04
C GLY A 47 19.52 -1.16 -2.94
N GLY A 48 18.77 -0.72 -1.94
CA GLY A 48 17.42 -1.17 -1.63
C GLY A 48 16.33 -0.24 -2.15
N HIS A 49 16.33 0.09 -3.44
CA HIS A 49 15.27 0.92 -4.01
C HIS A 49 13.94 0.19 -4.08
N ILE A 50 13.01 0.53 -3.18
CA ILE A 50 11.65 -0.01 -3.24
C ILE A 50 10.87 0.72 -4.35
N ILE A 51 10.50 -0.03 -5.39
CA ILE A 51 9.74 0.50 -6.53
C ILE A 51 8.39 1.03 -6.03
N HIS A 52 8.06 2.27 -6.39
CA HIS A 52 6.86 2.99 -5.90
C HIS A 52 5.56 2.19 -6.03
N GLY A 53 5.33 1.55 -7.18
CA GLY A 53 4.12 0.73 -7.40
C GLY A 53 4.06 -0.49 -6.49
N ALA A 54 5.19 -1.17 -6.27
CA ALA A 54 5.26 -2.32 -5.36
C ALA A 54 5.05 -1.88 -3.89
N ALA A 55 5.63 -0.75 -3.48
CA ALA A 55 5.41 -0.18 -2.15
C ALA A 55 3.92 0.11 -1.91
N ASN A 56 3.26 0.79 -2.85
CA ASN A 56 1.82 1.05 -2.76
C ASN A 56 1.01 -0.25 -2.66
N ALA A 57 1.34 -1.27 -3.45
CA ALA A 57 0.64 -2.55 -3.42
C ALA A 57 0.81 -3.30 -2.09
N MET A 58 2.01 -3.26 -1.51
CA MET A 58 2.30 -3.86 -0.20
C MET A 58 1.58 -3.14 0.95
N TYR A 59 1.50 -1.81 0.90
CA TYR A 59 0.99 -1.00 2.01
C TYR A 59 -0.53 -0.87 1.99
N LEU A 60 -1.17 -0.90 0.82
CA LEU A 60 -2.60 -0.67 0.66
C LEU A 60 -3.47 -1.55 1.56
N PRO A 61 -3.25 -2.87 1.70
CA PRO A 61 -4.04 -3.71 2.61
C PRO A 61 -3.98 -3.24 4.07
N LYS A 62 -2.80 -2.82 4.54
CA LYS A 62 -2.59 -2.33 5.91
C LYS A 62 -3.25 -0.97 6.14
N VAL A 63 -3.11 -0.07 5.17
CA VAL A 63 -3.72 1.27 5.23
C VAL A 63 -5.25 1.20 5.15
N ILE A 64 -5.84 0.29 4.37
CA ILE A 64 -7.29 0.07 4.38
C ILE A 64 -7.75 -0.30 5.80
N LYS A 65 -7.05 -1.22 6.48
CA LYS A 65 -7.40 -1.63 7.85
C LYS A 65 -7.25 -0.46 8.84
N PHE A 66 -6.20 0.34 8.72
CA PHE A 66 -6.00 1.56 9.51
C PHE A 66 -7.12 2.58 9.28
N ASN A 67 -7.41 2.90 8.03
CA ASN A 67 -8.42 3.89 7.66
C ASN A 67 -9.84 3.42 7.99
N ALA A 68 -10.11 2.12 8.06
CA ALA A 68 -11.42 1.57 8.40
C ALA A 68 -11.86 1.86 9.84
N LYS A 69 -11.00 2.42 10.69
CA LYS A 69 -11.39 3.01 11.98
C LYS A 69 -12.17 4.33 11.84
N ASP A 70 -12.05 5.01 10.69
CA ASP A 70 -12.95 6.09 10.30
C ASP A 70 -14.21 5.52 9.66
N GLU A 71 -15.38 5.88 10.21
CA GLU A 71 -16.67 5.32 9.77
C GLU A 71 -16.99 5.64 8.31
N THR A 72 -16.59 6.81 7.82
CA THR A 72 -16.83 7.23 6.44
C THR A 72 -15.99 6.42 5.47
N ALA A 73 -14.72 6.21 5.81
CA ALA A 73 -13.81 5.37 5.04
C ALA A 73 -14.29 3.91 5.04
N ALA A 74 -14.67 3.36 6.19
CA ALA A 74 -15.18 2.00 6.31
C ALA A 74 -16.41 1.75 5.43
N LYS A 75 -17.39 2.67 5.44
CA LYS A 75 -18.57 2.62 4.54
C LYS A 75 -18.17 2.64 3.07
N ARG A 76 -17.15 3.44 2.71
CA ARG A 76 -16.68 3.52 1.33
C ARG A 76 -15.96 2.26 0.89
N TYR A 77 -15.15 1.64 1.75
CA TYR A 77 -14.52 0.35 1.46
C TYR A 77 -15.53 -0.78 1.31
N ALA A 78 -16.55 -0.83 2.18
CA ALA A 78 -17.65 -1.78 2.05
C ALA A 78 -18.43 -1.59 0.74
N PHE A 79 -18.69 -0.34 0.33
CA PHE A 79 -19.31 -0.04 -0.96
C PHE A 79 -18.45 -0.53 -2.14
N ILE A 80 -17.12 -0.36 -2.07
CA ILE A 80 -16.21 -0.87 -3.11
C ILE A 80 -16.28 -2.40 -3.19
N ALA A 81 -16.32 -3.09 -2.05
CA ALA A 81 -16.46 -4.54 -2.01
C ALA A 81 -17.80 -5.01 -2.64
N ASP A 82 -18.90 -4.31 -2.34
CA ASP A 82 -20.22 -4.58 -2.97
C ASP A 82 -20.17 -4.35 -4.48
N PHE A 83 -19.58 -3.24 -4.91
CA PHE A 83 -19.44 -2.90 -6.33
C PHE A 83 -18.62 -3.95 -7.10
N LEU A 84 -17.61 -4.53 -6.46
CA LEU A 84 -16.78 -5.59 -7.02
C LEU A 84 -17.34 -7.00 -6.80
N HIS A 85 -18.53 -7.12 -6.20
CA HIS A 85 -19.21 -8.40 -5.90
C HIS A 85 -18.37 -9.36 -5.07
N LEU A 86 -17.62 -8.85 -4.09
CA LEU A 86 -16.72 -9.65 -3.26
C LEU A 86 -17.44 -10.42 -2.14
N GLY A 87 -18.74 -10.14 -1.91
CA GLY A 87 -19.52 -10.74 -0.84
C GLY A 87 -19.24 -10.15 0.55
N GLY A 88 -19.78 -10.80 1.58
CA GLY A 88 -19.76 -10.35 2.97
C GLY A 88 -21.11 -9.84 3.43
N ASN A 89 -21.49 -10.18 4.68
CA ASN A 89 -22.77 -9.81 5.28
C ASN A 89 -22.68 -8.57 6.16
N THR A 90 -21.48 -8.34 6.73
CA THR A 90 -21.18 -7.19 7.57
C THR A 90 -20.20 -6.24 6.88
N GLN A 91 -20.10 -5.01 7.37
CA GLN A 91 -19.13 -4.04 6.88
C GLN A 91 -17.70 -4.57 7.00
N ASP A 92 -17.35 -5.20 8.13
CA ASP A 92 -16.02 -5.74 8.37
C ASP A 92 -15.70 -6.91 7.43
N GLU A 93 -16.64 -7.86 7.24
CA GLU A 93 -16.47 -8.95 6.27
C GLU A 93 -16.21 -8.42 4.84
N LYS A 94 -16.92 -7.37 4.43
CA LYS A 94 -16.73 -6.73 3.11
C LYS A 94 -15.33 -6.12 2.98
N ILE A 95 -14.87 -5.42 4.02
CA ILE A 95 -13.53 -4.84 4.06
C ILE A 95 -12.47 -5.93 4.04
N ASP A 96 -12.64 -7.00 4.80
CA ASP A 96 -11.71 -8.13 4.82
C ASP A 96 -11.67 -8.84 3.46
N ASN A 97 -12.79 -8.99 2.79
CA ASN A 97 -12.87 -9.54 1.43
C ASN A 97 -12.17 -8.63 0.40
N LEU A 98 -12.30 -7.31 0.54
CA LEU A 98 -11.56 -6.35 -0.29
C LEU A 98 -10.04 -6.49 -0.09
N ILE A 99 -9.59 -6.57 1.17
CA ILE A 99 -8.19 -6.79 1.51
C ILE A 99 -7.69 -8.13 0.95
N ALA A 100 -8.46 -9.19 1.10
CA ALA A 100 -8.11 -10.52 0.59
C ALA A 100 -7.96 -10.52 -0.95
N MET A 101 -8.85 -9.82 -1.67
CA MET A 101 -8.76 -9.66 -3.11
C MET A 101 -7.49 -8.92 -3.53
N LEU A 102 -7.13 -7.83 -2.83
CA LEU A 102 -5.90 -7.07 -3.10
C LEU A 102 -4.64 -7.91 -2.81
N ARG A 103 -4.62 -8.66 -1.72
CA ARG A 103 -3.50 -9.57 -1.41
C ARG A 103 -3.37 -10.67 -2.45
N LYS A 104 -4.48 -11.24 -2.89
CA LYS A 104 -4.47 -12.21 -3.99
C LYS A 104 -3.93 -11.61 -5.29
N MET A 105 -4.26 -10.37 -5.61
CA MET A 105 -3.67 -9.68 -6.77
C MET A 105 -2.14 -9.54 -6.63
N ASN A 106 -1.65 -9.24 -5.43
CA ASN A 106 -0.21 -9.20 -5.17
C ASN A 106 0.44 -10.58 -5.42
N ASP A 107 -0.18 -11.65 -4.93
CA ASP A 107 0.29 -13.03 -5.18
C ASP A 107 0.32 -13.36 -6.68
N ASP A 108 -0.76 -13.06 -7.39
CA ASP A 108 -0.89 -13.32 -8.84
C ASP A 108 0.14 -12.51 -9.67
N LEU A 109 0.59 -11.36 -9.16
CA LEU A 109 1.60 -10.50 -9.77
C LEU A 109 3.02 -10.73 -9.21
N ASN A 110 3.17 -11.67 -8.29
CA ASN A 110 4.42 -11.97 -7.61
C ASN A 110 5.02 -10.74 -6.89
N ILE A 111 4.15 -9.91 -6.27
CA ILE A 111 4.54 -8.79 -5.43
C ILE A 111 4.59 -9.29 -3.98
N PRO A 112 5.67 -9.06 -3.21
CA PRO A 112 5.74 -9.47 -1.82
C PRO A 112 4.72 -8.72 -0.96
N HIS A 113 4.31 -9.32 0.18
CA HIS A 113 3.34 -8.71 1.08
C HIS A 113 3.96 -7.72 2.09
N CYS A 114 5.29 -7.67 2.17
CA CYS A 114 6.00 -6.84 3.15
C CYS A 114 7.37 -6.40 2.65
N ILE A 115 7.89 -5.33 3.27
CA ILE A 115 9.21 -4.77 2.94
C ILE A 115 10.34 -5.78 3.23
N LYS A 116 10.22 -6.57 4.29
CA LYS A 116 11.22 -7.55 4.71
C LYS A 116 11.55 -8.57 3.61
N ASN A 117 10.56 -8.91 2.79
CA ASN A 117 10.69 -9.89 1.72
C ASN A 117 10.80 -9.25 0.32
N TYR A 118 10.98 -7.93 0.26
CA TYR A 118 11.11 -7.22 -1.01
C TYR A 118 12.54 -7.34 -1.54
N GLY A 119 12.69 -7.97 -2.71
CA GLY A 119 13.97 -8.24 -3.35
C GLY A 119 14.13 -7.55 -4.72
N GLU A 120 15.08 -8.03 -5.49
CA GLU A 120 15.44 -7.47 -6.80
C GLU A 120 14.26 -7.46 -7.77
N GLY A 121 14.08 -6.34 -8.46
CA GLY A 121 13.00 -6.15 -9.42
C GLY A 121 11.59 -6.13 -8.82
N GLY A 122 11.47 -6.00 -7.49
CA GLY A 122 10.19 -6.04 -6.80
C GLY A 122 9.68 -7.44 -6.49
N LEU A 123 10.50 -8.46 -6.73
CA LEU A 123 10.15 -9.86 -6.49
C LEU A 123 10.38 -10.24 -5.03
N PRO A 124 9.66 -11.27 -4.51
CA PRO A 124 9.95 -11.81 -3.18
C PRO A 124 11.36 -12.38 -3.09
N ALA A 125 12.02 -12.13 -1.97
CA ALA A 125 13.32 -12.70 -1.64
C ALA A 125 13.34 -13.20 -0.20
N GLU A 126 14.21 -14.19 0.10
CA GLU A 126 14.38 -14.70 1.46
C GLU A 126 14.99 -13.63 2.38
N THR A 127 15.95 -12.87 1.83
CA THR A 127 16.52 -11.68 2.47
C THR A 127 16.25 -10.49 1.58
N GLY A 128 15.35 -9.60 2.01
CA GLY A 128 15.04 -8.37 1.26
C GLY A 128 16.23 -7.39 1.24
N PHE A 129 16.13 -6.36 0.41
CA PHE A 129 17.14 -5.29 0.34
C PHE A 129 17.25 -4.48 1.63
N VAL A 130 16.16 -4.38 2.39
CA VAL A 130 16.09 -3.58 3.61
C VAL A 130 16.22 -4.50 4.81
N SER A 131 17.38 -4.48 5.48
CA SER A 131 17.58 -5.21 6.72
C SER A 131 16.72 -4.63 7.86
N GLU A 132 16.44 -5.45 8.86
CA GLU A 132 15.68 -5.02 10.05
C GLU A 132 16.39 -3.89 10.81
N GLU A 133 17.71 -3.94 10.87
CA GLU A 133 18.53 -2.90 11.52
C GLU A 133 18.39 -1.55 10.81
N GLU A 134 18.53 -1.54 9.50
CA GLU A 134 18.37 -0.32 8.67
C GLU A 134 16.96 0.23 8.74
N PHE A 135 15.94 -0.65 8.67
CA PHE A 135 14.55 -0.24 8.80
C PHE A 135 14.31 0.44 10.16
N LYS A 136 14.73 -0.18 11.26
CA LYS A 136 14.57 0.38 12.61
C LYS A 136 15.33 1.69 12.80
N ALA A 137 16.53 1.81 12.24
CA ALA A 137 17.33 3.02 12.32
C ALA A 137 16.67 4.22 11.64
N LYS A 138 15.91 3.99 10.56
CA LYS A 138 15.27 5.05 9.76
C LYS A 138 13.77 5.21 10.01
N LEU A 139 13.15 4.34 10.78
CA LEU A 139 11.69 4.27 11.00
C LEU A 139 11.11 5.61 11.44
N HIS A 140 11.72 6.24 12.44
CA HIS A 140 11.26 7.52 13.00
C HIS A 140 11.24 8.62 11.92
N ASP A 141 12.34 8.76 11.19
CA ASP A 141 12.48 9.81 10.16
C ASP A 141 11.55 9.54 8.97
N ILE A 142 11.39 8.28 8.55
CA ILE A 142 10.45 7.90 7.50
C ILE A 142 9.03 8.27 7.92
N ALA A 143 8.62 7.94 9.13
CA ALA A 143 7.28 8.24 9.65
C ALA A 143 7.03 9.75 9.73
N ALA A 144 7.98 10.52 10.30
CA ALA A 144 7.88 11.97 10.39
C ALA A 144 7.75 12.63 9.02
N ASN A 145 8.61 12.22 8.07
CA ASN A 145 8.55 12.73 6.70
C ASN A 145 7.29 12.32 5.95
N ALA A 146 6.75 11.12 6.21
CA ALA A 146 5.49 10.67 5.62
C ALA A 146 4.31 11.51 6.12
N ILE A 147 4.28 11.88 7.40
CA ILE A 147 3.24 12.76 7.96
C ILE A 147 3.29 14.15 7.29
N LEU A 148 4.48 14.68 7.00
CA LEU A 148 4.66 15.97 6.35
C LEU A 148 4.45 15.94 4.84
N ASP A 149 4.29 14.77 4.24
CA ASP A 149 4.05 14.64 2.80
C ASP A 149 2.67 15.20 2.42
N ALA A 150 2.61 15.89 1.29
CA ALA A 150 1.38 16.52 0.80
C ALA A 150 0.20 15.52 0.65
N CYS A 151 0.50 14.25 0.35
CA CYS A 151 -0.53 13.23 0.19
C CYS A 151 -1.20 12.84 1.51
N THR A 152 -0.56 13.05 2.65
CA THR A 152 -1.11 12.70 3.97
C THR A 152 -2.32 13.55 4.32
N GLY A 153 -2.31 14.84 3.95
CA GLY A 153 -3.38 15.78 4.28
C GLY A 153 -4.77 15.38 3.78
N SER A 154 -4.86 14.57 2.73
CA SER A 154 -6.13 14.07 2.16
C SER A 154 -6.54 12.69 2.67
N ASN A 155 -5.76 12.06 3.55
CA ASN A 155 -6.13 10.75 4.11
C ASN A 155 -7.32 10.89 5.08
N PRO A 156 -8.32 10.00 5.05
CA PRO A 156 -9.52 10.12 5.89
C PRO A 156 -9.22 10.04 7.40
N ARG A 157 -8.23 9.26 7.80
CA ARG A 157 -7.75 9.18 9.20
C ARG A 157 -6.32 9.69 9.25
N GLN A 158 -6.09 10.78 10.01
CA GLN A 158 -4.77 11.36 10.17
C GLN A 158 -3.97 10.57 11.20
N PRO A 159 -2.81 9.99 10.85
CA PRO A 159 -1.99 9.25 11.80
C PRO A 159 -1.18 10.19 12.70
N SER A 160 -1.02 9.82 13.97
CA SER A 160 0.04 10.36 14.82
C SER A 160 1.41 9.80 14.40
N GLN A 161 2.50 10.38 14.93
CA GLN A 161 3.86 9.84 14.73
C GLN A 161 3.94 8.36 15.14
N GLU A 162 3.42 8.03 16.32
CA GLU A 162 3.41 6.66 16.85
C GLU A 162 2.59 5.70 15.97
N GLU A 163 1.42 6.12 15.51
CA GLU A 163 0.59 5.30 14.61
C GLU A 163 1.25 5.09 13.26
N MET A 164 1.94 6.10 12.70
CA MET A 164 2.66 5.97 11.44
C MET A 164 3.84 4.99 11.57
N GLU A 165 4.58 5.05 12.69
CA GLU A 165 5.66 4.10 12.98
C GLU A 165 5.14 2.67 13.13
N LYS A 166 4.03 2.48 13.85
CA LYS A 166 3.36 1.19 13.97
C LYS A 166 2.88 0.67 12.61
N LEU A 167 2.27 1.52 11.80
CA LEU A 167 1.77 1.15 10.49
C LEU A 167 2.90 0.74 9.53
N LEU A 168 4.00 1.50 9.50
CA LEU A 168 5.22 1.14 8.77
C LEU A 168 5.81 -0.19 9.26
N THR A 169 5.78 -0.42 10.56
CA THR A 169 6.22 -1.68 11.18
C THR A 169 5.34 -2.85 10.72
N CYS A 170 4.02 -2.67 10.67
CA CYS A 170 3.11 -3.67 10.11
C CYS A 170 3.39 -3.94 8.63
N CYS A 171 3.76 -2.92 7.86
CA CYS A 171 4.16 -3.08 6.46
C CYS A 171 5.51 -3.79 6.30
N TYR A 172 6.42 -3.62 7.27
CA TYR A 172 7.73 -4.28 7.23
C TYR A 172 7.64 -5.79 7.53
N TYR A 173 6.84 -6.18 8.54
CA TYR A 173 6.76 -7.57 9.02
C TYR A 173 5.53 -8.34 8.51
N ASP A 174 4.61 -7.72 7.79
CA ASP A 174 3.28 -8.25 7.43
C ASP A 174 2.40 -8.59 8.64
N THR A 175 2.51 -7.83 9.73
CA THR A 175 1.67 -8.02 10.92
C THR A 175 0.31 -7.31 10.79
N GLU A 176 -0.65 -7.71 11.60
CA GLU A 176 -2.00 -7.11 11.62
C GLU A 176 -1.99 -5.67 12.12
N VAL A 177 -2.98 -4.87 11.65
CA VAL A 177 -3.23 -3.50 12.10
C VAL A 177 -4.46 -3.54 12.99
N ASP A 178 -4.27 -3.35 14.30
CA ASP A 178 -5.30 -3.45 15.33
C ASP A 178 -5.53 -2.16 16.15
N PHE A 179 -4.85 -1.06 15.80
CA PHE A 179 -4.86 0.25 16.48
C PHE A 179 -5.56 1.34 15.68
#